data_c16e0cb631b9179e407d5c3c9f7ab5c3
#
_entry.id   c16e0cb631b9179e407d5c3c9f7ab5c3
#
_cell.length_a   1.000
_cell.length_b   1.000
_cell.length_c   1.000
_cell.angle_alpha   90.00
_cell.angle_beta   90.00
_cell.angle_gamma   90.00
#
_symmetry.space_group_name_H-M   'P 1'
#
loop_
_entity.id
_entity.type
_entity.pdbx_description
1 polymer ?
#
loop_
_entity_poly.entity_id
_entity_poly.type
_entity_poly.pdbx_seq_one_letter_code
_entity_poly.pdbx_strand_id
1 'polypeptide(L)'
;EETSIFDISQIYGRQMLFIGLTIPLIFIILFTDAKIFERLAFVFYGLGIILLLGLFVFGVTKKGQTNWYQFGGFGFQPSEFVKTATALLLAKYLSYSQINLKFTKHQIIGLAIVFIPVLLILMQPDAGSAMIFISLIFVLNREGLPSWCFFSGIIAIALFFLSLVIEPIYLIGIVFVVMVIHYIFNRKISRNPIVYGLLYLIMAGFAFSVSYVYDKVLEPHQKDRINVLIGDDVDMKREGYNLNQSMIAIG
;
A
#
# COMPACT_ATOMS: atom_id res chain seq x y z
N GLU A 1 26.75 -23.44 27.14
CA GLU A 1 26.07 -22.32 27.86
C GLU A 1 24.59 -22.48 27.62
N GLU A 2 23.81 -22.78 28.66
CA GLU A 2 22.36 -22.81 28.59
C GLU A 2 21.89 -21.36 28.39
N THR A 3 21.57 -20.99 27.17
CA THR A 3 20.98 -19.68 26.87
C THR A 3 19.57 -19.67 27.42
N SER A 4 19.32 -18.80 28.41
CA SER A 4 17.99 -18.61 28.99
C SER A 4 16.97 -18.23 27.90
N ILE A 5 15.74 -18.77 27.99
CA ILE A 5 14.61 -18.45 27.11
C ILE A 5 14.31 -16.91 27.11
N PHE A 6 14.73 -16.19 28.15
CA PHE A 6 14.58 -14.76 28.30
C PHE A 6 15.81 -13.94 27.88
N ASP A 7 16.78 -14.54 27.23
CA ASP A 7 17.95 -13.81 26.74
C ASP A 7 17.57 -12.85 25.62
N ILE A 8 17.52 -11.57 25.92
CA ILE A 8 17.13 -10.47 25.01
C ILE A 8 18.11 -10.32 23.83
N SER A 9 19.34 -10.85 23.94
CA SER A 9 20.27 -10.84 22.82
C SER A 9 19.80 -11.74 21.68
N GLN A 10 19.02 -12.76 21.99
CA GLN A 10 18.47 -13.73 21.05
C GLN A 10 17.10 -13.30 20.51
N ILE A 11 16.75 -13.82 19.33
CA ILE A 11 15.48 -13.50 18.66
C ILE A 11 14.28 -13.95 19.50
N TYR A 12 14.35 -15.16 20.05
CA TYR A 12 13.26 -15.72 20.85
C TYR A 12 13.05 -14.98 22.19
N GLY A 13 14.13 -14.53 22.84
CA GLY A 13 14.01 -13.74 24.08
C GLY A 13 13.32 -12.39 23.86
N ARG A 14 13.63 -11.71 22.73
CA ARG A 14 12.90 -10.50 22.30
C ARG A 14 11.43 -10.77 22.01
N GLN A 15 11.11 -11.89 21.38
CA GLN A 15 9.71 -12.28 21.15
C GLN A 15 8.96 -12.48 22.46
N MET A 16 9.54 -13.16 23.45
CA MET A 16 8.92 -13.34 24.77
C MET A 16 8.67 -12.01 25.49
N LEU A 17 9.60 -11.08 25.40
CA LEU A 17 9.42 -9.73 25.93
C LEU A 17 8.24 -9.01 25.25
N PHE A 18 8.14 -9.04 23.92
CA PHE A 18 7.04 -8.43 23.21
C PHE A 18 5.69 -9.07 23.52
N ILE A 19 5.64 -10.41 23.66
CA ILE A 19 4.43 -11.11 24.11
C ILE A 19 4.01 -10.60 25.51
N GLY A 20 4.97 -10.51 26.43
CA GLY A 20 4.73 -10.00 27.78
C GLY A 20 4.21 -8.57 27.81
N LEU A 21 4.71 -7.70 26.93
CA LEU A 21 4.25 -6.32 26.79
C LEU A 21 2.87 -6.20 26.09
N THR A 22 2.56 -7.14 25.21
CA THR A 22 1.28 -7.13 24.47
C THR A 22 0.09 -7.46 25.36
N ILE A 23 0.27 -8.34 26.36
CA ILE A 23 -0.81 -8.74 27.27
C ILE A 23 -1.43 -7.53 28.00
N PRO A 24 -0.66 -6.70 28.75
CA PRO A 24 -1.23 -5.52 29.41
C PRO A 24 -1.79 -4.52 28.40
N LEU A 25 -1.20 -4.37 27.20
CA LEU A 25 -1.71 -3.50 26.15
C LEU A 25 -3.12 -3.94 25.67
N ILE A 26 -3.33 -5.24 25.52
CA ILE A 26 -4.65 -5.80 25.18
C ILE A 26 -5.68 -5.39 26.27
N PHE A 27 -5.33 -5.55 27.54
CA PHE A 27 -6.23 -5.16 28.63
C PHE A 27 -6.51 -3.65 28.63
N ILE A 28 -5.50 -2.81 28.42
CA ILE A 28 -5.67 -1.35 28.30
C ILE A 28 -6.68 -1.02 27.18
N ILE A 29 -6.52 -1.64 26.02
CA ILE A 29 -7.42 -1.41 24.87
C ILE A 29 -8.83 -1.88 25.18
N LEU A 30 -9.00 -3.08 25.78
CA LEU A 30 -10.31 -3.64 26.11
C LEU A 30 -11.07 -2.83 27.16
N PHE A 31 -10.38 -2.25 28.15
CA PHE A 31 -10.99 -1.41 29.18
C PHE A 31 -11.16 0.05 28.76
N THR A 32 -10.60 0.46 27.61
CA THR A 32 -10.74 1.82 27.10
C THR A 32 -12.05 1.95 26.31
N ASP A 33 -12.85 2.99 26.62
CA ASP A 33 -14.09 3.27 25.89
C ASP A 33 -13.78 3.53 24.40
N ALA A 34 -14.47 2.83 23.50
CA ALA A 34 -14.34 2.99 22.05
C ALA A 34 -14.52 4.44 21.58
N LYS A 35 -15.31 5.24 22.29
CA LYS A 35 -15.50 6.67 22.01
C LYS A 35 -14.23 7.50 22.14
N ILE A 36 -13.26 7.05 22.94
CA ILE A 36 -11.96 7.72 23.07
C ILE A 36 -11.18 7.58 21.76
N PHE A 37 -11.14 6.38 21.21
CA PHE A 37 -10.48 6.14 19.92
C PHE A 37 -11.16 6.94 18.80
N GLU A 38 -12.48 6.99 18.78
CA GLU A 38 -13.22 7.80 17.82
C GLU A 38 -12.89 9.29 17.96
N ARG A 39 -12.87 9.84 19.18
CA ARG A 39 -12.55 11.25 19.42
C ARG A 39 -11.12 11.58 18.99
N LEU A 40 -10.17 10.71 19.31
CA LEU A 40 -8.75 10.90 19.05
C LEU A 40 -8.30 10.45 17.65
N ALA A 41 -9.19 9.92 16.81
CA ALA A 41 -8.84 9.42 15.48
C ALA A 41 -8.04 10.43 14.64
N PHE A 42 -8.44 11.71 14.68
CA PHE A 42 -7.74 12.78 13.96
C PHE A 42 -6.33 13.03 14.51
N VAL A 43 -6.18 12.95 15.84
CA VAL A 43 -4.89 13.12 16.51
C VAL A 43 -3.95 11.97 16.17
N PHE A 44 -4.44 10.72 16.22
CA PHE A 44 -3.64 9.54 15.84
C PHE A 44 -3.19 9.60 14.39
N TYR A 45 -4.07 10.00 13.49
CA TYR A 45 -3.72 10.15 12.09
C TYR A 45 -2.67 11.26 11.88
N GLY A 46 -2.88 12.43 12.47
CA GLY A 46 -1.94 13.55 12.39
C GLY A 46 -0.56 13.18 12.94
N LEU A 47 -0.53 12.52 14.11
CA LEU A 47 0.70 12.00 14.69
C LEU A 47 1.38 10.99 13.74
N GLY A 48 0.59 10.08 13.16
CA GLY A 48 1.09 9.12 12.19
C GLY A 48 1.74 9.78 10.98
N ILE A 49 1.11 10.80 10.41
CA ILE A 49 1.69 11.58 9.29
C ILE A 49 2.99 12.27 9.70
N ILE A 50 3.04 12.88 10.90
CA ILE A 50 4.26 13.50 11.43
C ILE A 50 5.38 12.46 11.58
N LEU A 51 5.06 11.27 12.09
CA LEU A 51 6.02 10.17 12.21
C LEU A 51 6.53 9.69 10.85
N LEU A 52 5.66 9.58 9.84
CA LEU A 52 6.08 9.23 8.48
C LEU A 52 7.00 10.30 7.87
N LEU A 53 6.66 11.57 8.05
CA LEU A 53 7.51 12.69 7.59
C LEU A 53 8.86 12.70 8.31
N GLY A 54 8.87 12.42 9.60
CA GLY A 54 10.11 12.37 10.39
C GLY A 54 11.09 11.28 9.94
N LEU A 55 10.63 10.22 9.28
CA LEU A 55 11.50 9.17 8.73
C LEU A 55 12.46 9.69 7.64
N PHE A 56 12.09 10.73 6.91
CA PHE A 56 12.98 11.34 5.91
C PHE A 56 14.21 12.01 6.54
N VAL A 57 14.14 12.36 7.83
CA VAL A 57 15.24 13.02 8.56
C VAL A 57 15.93 12.06 9.54
N PHE A 58 15.16 11.24 10.24
CA PHE A 58 15.61 10.41 11.35
C PHE A 58 15.51 8.90 11.08
N GLY A 59 15.06 8.51 9.88
CA GLY A 59 14.87 7.11 9.52
C GLY A 59 16.19 6.38 9.30
N VAL A 60 16.22 5.10 9.66
CA VAL A 60 17.33 4.19 9.38
C VAL A 60 16.99 3.35 8.17
N THR A 61 17.92 3.32 7.21
CA THR A 61 17.77 2.51 6.00
C THR A 61 18.11 1.05 6.29
N LYS A 62 17.14 0.16 6.10
CA LYS A 62 17.31 -1.29 6.19
C LYS A 62 16.85 -1.93 4.88
N LYS A 63 17.73 -2.71 4.24
CA LYS A 63 17.43 -3.39 2.96
C LYS A 63 16.85 -2.44 1.89
N GLY A 64 17.42 -1.24 1.77
CA GLY A 64 17.00 -0.22 0.80
C GLY A 64 15.71 0.52 1.14
N GLN A 65 15.12 0.34 2.34
CA GLN A 65 13.93 1.06 2.79
C GLN A 65 14.26 1.91 4.01
N THR A 66 13.86 3.19 4.00
CA THR A 66 14.05 4.12 5.13
C THR A 66 12.74 4.24 5.90
N ASN A 67 12.31 3.15 6.52
CA ASN A 67 10.98 3.00 7.14
C ASN A 67 11.01 2.64 8.63
N TRP A 68 12.20 2.69 9.28
CA TRP A 68 12.38 2.35 10.69
C TRP A 68 12.99 3.49 11.47
N TYR A 69 12.46 3.76 12.66
CA TYR A 69 13.19 4.41 13.73
C TYR A 69 13.95 3.35 14.53
N GLN A 70 15.21 3.62 14.85
CA GLN A 70 16.03 2.72 15.65
C GLN A 70 16.39 3.40 16.97
N PHE A 71 15.95 2.81 18.07
CA PHE A 71 16.25 3.27 19.42
C PHE A 71 17.03 2.17 20.16
N GLY A 72 18.37 2.23 20.11
CA GLY A 72 19.20 1.17 20.66
C GLY A 72 18.89 -0.19 20.07
N GLY A 73 18.42 -1.13 20.87
CA GLY A 73 18.02 -2.49 20.45
C GLY A 73 16.61 -2.59 19.86
N PHE A 74 15.78 -1.54 19.93
CA PHE A 74 14.39 -1.55 19.50
C PHE A 74 14.22 -0.81 18.18
N GLY A 75 13.44 -1.39 17.26
CA GLY A 75 13.01 -0.75 16.03
C GLY A 75 11.52 -0.45 16.07
N PHE A 76 11.12 0.74 15.63
CA PHE A 76 9.73 1.14 15.47
C PHE A 76 9.46 1.50 14.01
N GLN A 77 8.44 0.89 13.41
CA GLN A 77 8.00 1.16 12.05
C GLN A 77 6.70 1.96 12.08
N PRO A 78 6.71 3.26 11.77
CA PRO A 78 5.53 4.12 11.83
C PRO A 78 4.39 3.67 10.94
N SER A 79 4.66 3.05 9.79
CA SER A 79 3.62 2.58 8.87
C SER A 79 2.65 1.59 9.53
N GLU A 80 3.11 0.78 10.50
CA GLU A 80 2.25 -0.14 11.25
C GLU A 80 1.18 0.61 12.07
N PHE A 81 1.61 1.67 12.75
CA PHE A 81 0.71 2.55 13.50
C PHE A 81 -0.24 3.31 12.56
N VAL A 82 0.27 3.83 11.45
CA VAL A 82 -0.48 4.65 10.48
C VAL A 82 -1.59 3.85 9.79
N LYS A 83 -1.40 2.55 9.55
CA LYS A 83 -2.47 1.69 9.02
C LYS A 83 -3.72 1.74 9.90
N THR A 84 -3.55 1.53 11.20
CA THR A 84 -4.64 1.56 12.18
C THR A 84 -5.23 2.97 12.33
N ALA A 85 -4.38 3.99 12.41
CA ALA A 85 -4.81 5.38 12.52
C ALA A 85 -5.61 5.86 11.30
N THR A 86 -5.21 5.44 10.10
CA THR A 86 -5.93 5.74 8.85
C THR A 86 -7.29 5.05 8.81
N ALA A 87 -7.36 3.77 9.16
CA ALA A 87 -8.62 3.04 9.23
C ALA A 87 -9.59 3.69 10.23
N LEU A 88 -9.09 4.10 11.40
CA LEU A 88 -9.87 4.77 12.44
C LEU A 88 -10.40 6.13 11.98
N LEU A 89 -9.56 6.96 11.36
CA LEU A 89 -10.00 8.25 10.82
C LEU A 89 -10.99 8.09 9.68
N LEU A 90 -10.76 7.14 8.78
CA LEU A 90 -11.67 6.86 7.67
C LEU A 90 -13.04 6.40 8.20
N ALA A 91 -13.07 5.46 9.16
CA ALA A 91 -14.29 4.99 9.78
C ALA A 91 -15.06 6.15 10.45
N LYS A 92 -14.36 7.00 11.20
CA LYS A 92 -14.95 8.21 11.80
C LYS A 92 -15.51 9.15 10.73
N TYR A 93 -14.75 9.42 9.66
CA TYR A 93 -15.20 10.27 8.57
C TYR A 93 -16.50 9.74 7.94
N LEU A 94 -16.54 8.45 7.63
CA LEU A 94 -17.69 7.81 7.00
C LEU A 94 -18.91 7.66 7.95
N SER A 95 -18.72 7.69 9.27
CA SER A 95 -19.80 7.60 10.24
C SER A 95 -20.65 8.87 10.34
N TYR A 96 -20.18 10.00 9.84
CA TYR A 96 -20.97 11.23 9.87
C TYR A 96 -22.13 11.16 8.86
N SER A 97 -23.36 11.40 9.34
CA SER A 97 -24.60 11.36 8.53
C SER A 97 -24.60 12.35 7.34
N GLN A 98 -23.78 13.38 7.42
CA GLN A 98 -23.64 14.41 6.36
C GLN A 98 -22.72 13.95 5.21
N ILE A 99 -21.94 12.88 5.39
CA ILE A 99 -21.02 12.40 4.38
C ILE A 99 -21.76 11.50 3.41
N ASN A 100 -21.66 11.85 2.13
CA ASN A 100 -22.20 11.07 1.05
C ASN A 100 -21.18 11.01 -0.10
N LEU A 101 -20.62 9.84 -0.33
CA LEU A 101 -19.59 9.59 -1.34
C LEU A 101 -20.08 9.73 -2.78
N LYS A 102 -21.36 10.06 -3.01
CA LYS A 102 -21.85 10.48 -4.34
C LYS A 102 -21.35 11.88 -4.72
N PHE A 103 -21.02 12.74 -3.75
CA PHE A 103 -20.47 14.07 -3.98
C PHE A 103 -18.95 14.05 -4.09
N THR A 104 -18.41 14.67 -5.13
CA THR A 104 -16.96 14.71 -5.43
C THR A 104 -16.12 15.22 -4.26
N LYS A 105 -16.63 16.22 -3.51
CA LYS A 105 -15.93 16.74 -2.32
C LYS A 105 -15.66 15.63 -1.29
N HIS A 106 -16.65 14.80 -1.00
CA HIS A 106 -16.50 13.73 0.01
C HIS A 106 -15.65 12.58 -0.53
N GLN A 107 -15.71 12.32 -1.85
CA GLN A 107 -14.80 11.36 -2.50
C GLN A 107 -13.34 11.79 -2.34
N ILE A 108 -13.03 13.04 -2.67
CA ILE A 108 -11.66 13.58 -2.57
C ILE A 108 -11.14 13.49 -1.14
N ILE A 109 -11.94 13.87 -0.14
CA ILE A 109 -11.51 13.79 1.26
C ILE A 109 -11.30 12.35 1.69
N GLY A 110 -12.22 11.43 1.39
CA GLY A 110 -12.07 10.01 1.72
C GLY A 110 -10.85 9.38 1.07
N LEU A 111 -10.62 9.67 -0.21
CA LEU A 111 -9.43 9.23 -0.93
C LEU A 111 -8.15 9.87 -0.36
N ALA A 112 -8.17 11.17 -0.02
CA ALA A 112 -7.02 11.85 0.56
C ALA A 112 -6.58 11.23 1.89
N ILE A 113 -7.54 10.86 2.76
CA ILE A 113 -7.25 10.17 4.03
C ILE A 113 -6.46 8.88 3.77
N VAL A 114 -6.77 8.15 2.71
CA VAL A 114 -6.09 6.89 2.37
C VAL A 114 -4.78 7.15 1.61
N PHE A 115 -4.77 8.04 0.62
CA PHE A 115 -3.64 8.20 -0.29
C PHE A 115 -2.49 9.06 0.27
N ILE A 116 -2.74 9.99 1.20
CA ILE A 116 -1.65 10.78 1.81
C ILE A 116 -0.61 9.87 2.48
N PRO A 117 -0.99 8.96 3.42
CA PRO A 117 0.00 8.05 4.00
C PRO A 117 0.60 7.10 2.97
N VAL A 118 -0.18 6.62 1.98
CA VAL A 118 0.33 5.75 0.91
C VAL A 118 1.47 6.43 0.15
N LEU A 119 1.29 7.69 -0.25
CA LEU A 119 2.33 8.43 -0.96
C LEU A 119 3.60 8.61 -0.12
N LEU A 120 3.46 8.94 1.16
CA LEU A 120 4.60 9.07 2.06
C LEU A 120 5.35 7.75 2.24
N ILE A 121 4.62 6.63 2.36
CA ILE A 121 5.21 5.28 2.49
C ILE A 121 5.90 4.86 1.20
N LEU A 122 5.32 5.15 0.03
CA LEU A 122 5.96 4.88 -1.26
C LEU A 122 7.25 5.67 -1.47
N MET A 123 7.31 6.92 -0.96
CA MET A 123 8.54 7.71 -0.98
C MET A 123 9.65 7.14 -0.07
N GLN A 124 9.31 6.21 0.85
CA GLN A 124 10.24 5.46 1.71
C GLN A 124 10.64 4.10 1.13
N PRO A 125 10.52 3.87 -0.16
CA PRO A 125 10.46 2.62 -0.95
C PRO A 125 9.85 1.40 -0.23
N ASP A 126 8.72 1.60 0.51
CA ASP A 126 8.00 0.51 1.20
C ASP A 126 6.66 0.20 0.53
N ALA A 127 6.73 -0.39 -0.67
CA ALA A 127 5.56 -0.76 -1.44
C ALA A 127 4.69 -1.81 -0.71
N GLY A 128 5.31 -2.71 0.06
CA GLY A 128 4.60 -3.74 0.81
C GLY A 128 3.61 -3.15 1.83
N SER A 129 4.06 -2.20 2.65
CA SER A 129 3.19 -1.49 3.59
C SER A 129 2.12 -0.65 2.88
N ALA A 130 2.47 0.00 1.76
CA ALA A 130 1.54 0.81 0.97
C ALA A 130 0.38 -0.02 0.39
N MET A 131 0.64 -1.24 -0.08
CA MET A 131 -0.38 -2.12 -0.66
C MET A 131 -1.51 -2.47 0.31
N ILE A 132 -1.25 -2.51 1.61
CA ILE A 132 -2.28 -2.82 2.63
C ILE A 132 -3.42 -1.80 2.61
N PHE A 133 -3.11 -0.53 2.31
CA PHE A 133 -4.11 0.54 2.23
C PHE A 133 -5.10 0.35 1.07
N ILE A 134 -4.81 -0.48 0.07
CA ILE A 134 -5.74 -0.81 -1.01
C ILE A 134 -7.03 -1.42 -0.43
N SER A 135 -6.94 -2.15 0.69
CA SER A 135 -8.12 -2.69 1.36
C SER A 135 -9.14 -1.62 1.78
N LEU A 136 -8.68 -0.41 2.11
CA LEU A 136 -9.56 0.71 2.48
C LEU A 136 -10.36 1.27 1.28
N ILE A 137 -9.88 1.07 0.05
CA ILE A 137 -10.62 1.43 -1.16
C ILE A 137 -11.88 0.56 -1.32
N PHE A 138 -11.81 -0.72 -0.93
CA PHE A 138 -13.00 -1.59 -0.89
C PHE A 138 -14.04 -1.06 0.11
N VAL A 139 -13.59 -0.56 1.26
CA VAL A 139 -14.49 0.06 2.25
C VAL A 139 -15.15 1.30 1.64
N LEU A 140 -14.39 2.18 1.02
CA LEU A 140 -14.93 3.38 0.34
C LEU A 140 -15.94 3.00 -0.75
N ASN A 141 -15.67 1.97 -1.55
CA ASN A 141 -16.59 1.50 -2.58
C ASN A 141 -17.89 0.98 -1.98
N ARG A 142 -17.81 0.20 -0.90
CA ARG A 142 -18.97 -0.28 -0.16
C ARG A 142 -19.82 0.87 0.40
N GLU A 143 -19.19 1.93 0.88
CA GLU A 143 -19.85 3.11 1.46
C GLU A 143 -20.36 4.12 0.39
N GLY A 144 -20.25 3.76 -0.90
CA GLY A 144 -20.88 4.50 -2.01
C GLY A 144 -19.92 5.28 -2.90
N LEU A 145 -18.61 5.04 -2.82
CA LEU A 145 -17.68 5.54 -3.83
C LEU A 145 -18.09 4.97 -5.21
N PRO A 146 -18.18 5.81 -6.26
CA PRO A 146 -18.58 5.35 -7.57
C PRO A 146 -17.72 4.19 -8.07
N SER A 147 -18.36 3.16 -8.61
CA SER A 147 -17.68 1.94 -9.05
C SER A 147 -16.61 2.19 -10.11
N TRP A 148 -16.71 3.27 -10.89
CA TRP A 148 -15.67 3.61 -11.87
C TRP A 148 -14.32 3.92 -11.20
N CYS A 149 -14.32 4.57 -10.02
CA CYS A 149 -13.08 4.81 -9.24
C CYS A 149 -12.43 3.49 -8.82
N PHE A 150 -13.26 2.53 -8.41
CA PHE A 150 -12.80 1.21 -8.01
C PHE A 150 -12.21 0.43 -9.20
N PHE A 151 -12.95 0.36 -10.31
CA PHE A 151 -12.49 -0.34 -11.51
C PHE A 151 -11.26 0.33 -12.14
N SER A 152 -11.16 1.66 -12.10
CA SER A 152 -9.95 2.35 -12.57
C SER A 152 -8.71 1.98 -11.77
N GLY A 153 -8.85 1.79 -10.45
CA GLY A 153 -7.78 1.27 -9.61
C GLY A 153 -7.35 -0.14 -9.99
N ILE A 154 -8.30 -1.04 -10.22
CA ILE A 154 -8.01 -2.42 -10.67
C ILE A 154 -7.30 -2.40 -12.02
N ILE A 155 -7.78 -1.60 -12.97
CA ILE A 155 -7.15 -1.46 -14.29
C ILE A 155 -5.73 -0.92 -14.17
N ALA A 156 -5.50 0.08 -13.30
CA ALA A 156 -4.16 0.63 -13.07
C ALA A 156 -3.21 -0.43 -12.50
N ILE A 157 -3.65 -1.23 -11.53
CA ILE A 157 -2.87 -2.34 -10.97
C ILE A 157 -2.57 -3.39 -12.05
N ALA A 158 -3.57 -3.77 -12.85
CA ALA A 158 -3.38 -4.73 -13.93
C ALA A 158 -2.38 -4.20 -14.98
N LEU A 159 -2.52 -2.94 -15.39
CA LEU A 159 -1.59 -2.30 -16.32
C LEU A 159 -0.17 -2.21 -15.74
N PHE A 160 -0.04 -1.95 -14.42
CA PHE A 160 1.25 -1.92 -13.75
C PHE A 160 1.96 -3.27 -13.90
N PHE A 161 1.32 -4.37 -13.52
CA PHE A 161 1.93 -5.70 -13.65
C PHE A 161 2.16 -6.12 -15.10
N LEU A 162 1.22 -5.83 -16.00
CA LEU A 162 1.38 -6.13 -17.42
C LEU A 162 2.55 -5.36 -18.05
N SER A 163 2.78 -4.11 -17.65
CA SER A 163 3.88 -3.30 -18.18
C SER A 163 5.27 -3.72 -17.66
N LEU A 164 5.33 -4.57 -16.63
CA LEU A 164 6.58 -5.19 -16.17
C LEU A 164 6.92 -6.48 -16.95
N VAL A 165 5.90 -7.16 -17.49
CA VAL A 165 6.05 -8.45 -18.17
C VAL A 165 6.05 -8.30 -19.70
N ILE A 166 5.28 -7.34 -20.23
CA ILE A 166 5.07 -7.13 -21.66
C ILE A 166 5.79 -5.87 -22.10
N GLU A 167 6.54 -5.94 -23.21
CA GLU A 167 7.16 -4.76 -23.78
C GLU A 167 6.13 -3.65 -24.04
N PRO A 168 6.44 -2.37 -23.73
CA PRO A 168 5.49 -1.26 -23.79
C PRO A 168 4.77 -1.12 -25.12
N ILE A 169 5.45 -1.40 -26.23
CA ILE A 169 4.89 -1.26 -27.57
C ILE A 169 3.74 -2.24 -27.81
N TYR A 170 3.88 -3.49 -27.36
CA TYR A 170 2.82 -4.51 -27.50
C TYR A 170 1.66 -4.21 -26.53
N LEU A 171 1.97 -3.79 -25.31
CA LEU A 171 0.95 -3.46 -24.31
C LEU A 171 0.10 -2.28 -24.77
N ILE A 172 0.70 -1.22 -25.31
CA ILE A 172 0.01 -0.07 -25.88
C ILE A 172 -0.91 -0.49 -27.03
N GLY A 173 -0.44 -1.42 -27.88
CA GLY A 173 -1.26 -2.00 -28.95
C GLY A 173 -2.46 -2.80 -28.42
N ILE A 174 -2.26 -3.62 -27.39
CA ILE A 174 -3.35 -4.37 -26.74
C ILE A 174 -4.38 -3.43 -26.13
N VAL A 175 -3.94 -2.40 -25.40
CA VAL A 175 -4.82 -1.39 -24.82
C VAL A 175 -5.62 -0.69 -25.90
N PHE A 176 -5.00 -0.34 -27.03
CA PHE A 176 -5.70 0.26 -28.17
C PHE A 176 -6.82 -0.65 -28.69
N VAL A 177 -6.52 -1.92 -28.96
CA VAL A 177 -7.50 -2.90 -29.45
C VAL A 177 -8.66 -3.06 -28.47
N VAL A 178 -8.38 -3.20 -27.18
CA VAL A 178 -9.39 -3.32 -26.12
C VAL A 178 -10.28 -2.08 -26.09
N MET A 179 -9.70 -0.87 -26.19
CA MET A 179 -10.45 0.39 -26.19
C MET A 179 -11.33 0.52 -27.44
N VAL A 180 -10.86 0.10 -28.61
CA VAL A 180 -11.64 0.08 -29.85
C VAL A 180 -12.82 -0.89 -29.73
N ILE A 181 -12.57 -2.11 -29.25
CA ILE A 181 -13.62 -3.10 -29.00
C ILE A 181 -14.68 -2.54 -28.05
N HIS A 182 -14.23 -1.98 -26.92
CA HIS A 182 -15.14 -1.37 -25.95
C HIS A 182 -15.95 -0.21 -26.55
N TYR A 183 -15.33 0.63 -27.38
CA TYR A 183 -16.01 1.73 -28.08
C TYR A 183 -17.09 1.23 -29.05
N ILE A 184 -16.83 0.15 -29.77
CA ILE A 184 -17.78 -0.44 -30.73
C ILE A 184 -18.96 -1.09 -30.00
N PHE A 185 -18.70 -1.86 -28.95
CA PHE A 185 -19.74 -2.66 -28.26
C PHE A 185 -20.52 -1.85 -27.23
N ASN A 186 -19.98 -0.77 -26.69
CA ASN A 186 -20.64 0.00 -25.64
C ASN A 186 -21.61 1.05 -26.22
N ARG A 187 -22.89 0.65 -26.35
CA ARG A 187 -23.94 1.54 -26.88
C ARG A 187 -24.52 2.54 -25.86
N LYS A 188 -24.21 2.41 -24.57
CA LYS A 188 -24.85 3.16 -23.46
C LYS A 188 -24.09 4.38 -22.99
N ILE A 189 -22.78 4.49 -23.22
CA ILE A 189 -21.96 5.62 -22.82
C ILE A 189 -21.90 6.60 -24.01
N SER A 190 -22.00 7.90 -23.71
CA SER A 190 -21.79 8.96 -24.70
C SER A 190 -20.54 8.64 -25.53
N ARG A 191 -20.73 8.35 -26.82
CA ARG A 191 -19.67 8.00 -27.76
C ARG A 191 -18.84 9.23 -28.13
N ASN A 192 -18.21 9.85 -27.14
CA ASN A 192 -17.30 10.93 -27.42
C ASN A 192 -15.91 10.36 -27.72
N PRO A 193 -15.45 10.36 -28.98
CA PRO A 193 -14.16 9.78 -29.36
C PRO A 193 -12.99 10.50 -28.69
N ILE A 194 -13.16 11.76 -28.32
CA ILE A 194 -12.14 12.55 -27.62
C ILE A 194 -11.89 11.96 -26.22
N VAL A 195 -12.94 11.57 -25.49
CA VAL A 195 -12.81 10.95 -24.15
C VAL A 195 -12.08 9.63 -24.25
N TYR A 196 -12.41 8.80 -25.24
CA TYR A 196 -11.69 7.53 -25.47
C TYR A 196 -10.23 7.76 -25.85
N GLY A 197 -9.95 8.76 -26.70
CA GLY A 197 -8.59 9.15 -27.05
C GLY A 197 -7.78 9.60 -25.83
N LEU A 198 -8.35 10.42 -24.97
CA LEU A 198 -7.71 10.88 -23.73
C LEU A 198 -7.47 9.72 -22.75
N LEU A 199 -8.44 8.83 -22.55
CA LEU A 199 -8.28 7.64 -21.72
C LEU A 199 -7.17 6.74 -22.25
N TYR A 200 -7.14 6.52 -23.57
CA TYR A 200 -6.05 5.75 -24.20
C TYR A 200 -4.68 6.38 -23.95
N LEU A 201 -4.55 7.70 -24.15
CA LEU A 201 -3.28 8.40 -23.90
C LEU A 201 -2.84 8.30 -22.43
N ILE A 202 -3.77 8.38 -21.48
CA ILE A 202 -3.47 8.22 -20.05
C ILE A 202 -2.99 6.81 -19.77
N MET A 203 -3.68 5.77 -20.28
CA MET A 203 -3.30 4.37 -20.06
C MET A 203 -1.97 4.02 -20.72
N ALA A 204 -1.75 4.48 -21.96
CA ALA A 204 -0.50 4.29 -22.68
C ALA A 204 0.67 5.02 -22.02
N GLY A 205 0.45 6.27 -21.60
CA GLY A 205 1.43 7.06 -20.85
C GLY A 205 1.77 6.42 -19.50
N PHE A 206 0.79 5.87 -18.80
CA PHE A 206 1.01 5.15 -17.56
C PHE A 206 1.86 3.89 -17.79
N ALA A 207 1.50 3.04 -18.77
CA ALA A 207 2.25 1.84 -19.09
C ALA A 207 3.70 2.15 -19.48
N PHE A 208 3.92 3.16 -20.32
CA PHE A 208 5.25 3.62 -20.69
C PHE A 208 6.04 4.15 -19.48
N SER A 209 5.40 4.94 -18.61
CA SER A 209 6.02 5.47 -17.41
C SER A 209 6.47 4.37 -16.45
N VAL A 210 5.69 3.31 -16.28
CA VAL A 210 6.04 2.16 -15.43
C VAL A 210 7.29 1.46 -15.97
N SER A 211 7.32 1.14 -17.27
CA SER A 211 8.50 0.52 -17.89
C SER A 211 9.73 1.43 -17.81
N TYR A 212 9.58 2.72 -18.07
CA TYR A 212 10.68 3.67 -17.95
C TYR A 212 11.25 3.73 -16.52
N VAL A 213 10.37 3.79 -15.50
CA VAL A 213 10.78 3.79 -14.10
C VAL A 213 11.47 2.49 -13.73
N TYR A 214 10.92 1.35 -14.17
CA TYR A 214 11.53 0.05 -13.95
C TYR A 214 12.94 -0.03 -14.56
N ASP A 215 13.12 0.40 -15.82
CA ASP A 215 14.39 0.25 -16.53
C ASP A 215 15.45 1.24 -16.05
N LYS A 216 15.07 2.51 -15.80
CA LYS A 216 16.01 3.63 -15.65
C LYS A 216 16.10 4.20 -14.24
N VAL A 217 15.09 4.02 -13.40
CA VAL A 217 14.98 4.70 -12.10
C VAL A 217 15.17 3.74 -10.94
N LEU A 218 14.65 2.51 -11.05
CA LEU A 218 14.74 1.54 -9.97
C LEU A 218 16.17 1.02 -9.79
N GLU A 219 16.58 0.95 -8.53
CA GLU A 219 17.85 0.33 -8.14
C GLU A 219 17.78 -1.21 -8.24
N PRO A 220 18.93 -1.90 -8.41
CA PRO A 220 18.96 -3.36 -8.59
C PRO A 220 18.15 -4.13 -7.55
N HIS A 221 18.30 -3.79 -6.26
CA HIS A 221 17.59 -4.47 -5.17
C HIS A 221 16.05 -4.27 -5.18
N GLN A 222 15.56 -3.20 -5.84
CA GLN A 222 14.13 -2.96 -6.03
C GLN A 222 13.60 -3.80 -7.20
N LYS A 223 14.39 -3.91 -8.28
CA LYS A 223 14.09 -4.78 -9.42
C LYS A 223 14.02 -6.24 -8.98
N ASP A 224 14.97 -6.70 -8.15
CA ASP A 224 15.01 -8.08 -7.66
C ASP A 224 13.73 -8.46 -6.91
N ARG A 225 13.16 -7.53 -6.11
CA ARG A 225 11.88 -7.76 -5.43
C ARG A 225 10.71 -7.91 -6.40
N ILE A 226 10.70 -7.13 -7.47
CA ILE A 226 9.68 -7.20 -8.51
C ILE A 226 9.85 -8.52 -9.28
N ASN A 227 11.08 -8.88 -9.64
CA ASN A 227 11.40 -10.11 -10.35
C ASN A 227 10.99 -11.36 -9.56
N VAL A 228 11.20 -11.36 -8.24
CA VAL A 228 10.68 -12.43 -7.36
C VAL A 228 9.16 -12.58 -7.46
N LEU A 229 8.41 -11.47 -7.58
CA LEU A 229 6.94 -11.50 -7.69
C LEU A 229 6.46 -11.97 -9.07
N ILE A 230 7.24 -11.68 -10.12
CA ILE A 230 6.91 -12.06 -11.51
C ILE A 230 7.33 -13.51 -11.80
N GLY A 231 8.25 -14.06 -11.00
CA GLY A 231 8.73 -15.44 -11.16
C GLY A 231 9.94 -15.56 -12.09
N ASP A 232 10.68 -14.45 -12.32
CA ASP A 232 11.97 -14.49 -13.01
C ASP A 232 13.05 -15.22 -12.19
N ASP A 233 14.12 -15.65 -12.87
CA ASP A 233 15.27 -16.33 -12.26
C ASP A 233 15.96 -15.43 -11.21
N VAL A 234 15.56 -15.59 -9.96
CA VAL A 234 16.10 -14.88 -8.81
C VAL A 234 16.80 -15.88 -7.88
N ASP A 235 17.94 -15.48 -7.29
CA ASP A 235 18.62 -16.31 -6.31
C ASP A 235 17.74 -16.54 -5.08
N MET A 236 17.11 -17.73 -5.03
CA MET A 236 16.22 -18.15 -3.93
C MET A 236 16.90 -18.18 -2.56
N LYS A 237 18.24 -18.15 -2.50
CA LYS A 237 19.00 -18.11 -1.24
C LYS A 237 19.25 -16.70 -0.75
N ARG A 238 19.14 -15.69 -1.61
CA ARG A 238 19.36 -14.27 -1.29
C ARG A 238 18.06 -13.47 -1.36
N GLU A 239 17.64 -13.13 -2.56
CA GLU A 239 16.51 -12.24 -2.79
C GLU A 239 15.16 -12.96 -2.60
N GLY A 240 15.09 -14.23 -3.02
CA GLY A 240 13.93 -15.10 -2.84
C GLY A 240 13.84 -15.80 -1.49
N TYR A 241 14.72 -15.51 -0.52
CA TYR A 241 14.80 -16.24 0.75
C TYR A 241 13.46 -16.31 1.50
N ASN A 242 12.75 -15.20 1.62
CA ASN A 242 11.47 -15.18 2.33
C ASN A 242 10.40 -16.00 1.60
N LEU A 243 10.38 -15.98 0.26
CA LEU A 243 9.47 -16.79 -0.55
C LEU A 243 9.80 -18.27 -0.38
N ASN A 244 11.09 -18.63 -0.48
CA ASN A 244 11.55 -19.99 -0.30
C ASN A 244 11.21 -20.54 1.10
N GLN A 245 11.43 -19.74 2.16
CA GLN A 245 11.06 -20.13 3.53
C GLN A 245 9.54 -20.29 3.69
N SER A 246 8.74 -19.45 3.05
CA SER A 246 7.29 -19.60 3.06
C SER A 246 6.85 -20.87 2.34
N MET A 247 7.47 -21.20 1.22
CA MET A 247 7.19 -22.46 0.48
C MET A 247 7.57 -23.68 1.31
N ILE A 248 8.74 -23.66 1.98
CA ILE A 248 9.17 -24.76 2.88
C ILE A 248 8.21 -24.90 4.07
N ALA A 249 7.67 -23.81 4.59
CA ALA A 249 6.74 -23.84 5.72
C ALA A 249 5.33 -24.37 5.35
N ILE A 250 4.96 -24.27 4.08
CA ILE A 250 3.66 -24.75 3.58
C ILE A 250 3.74 -26.21 3.14
N GLY A 251 4.91 -26.70 2.76
CA GLY A 251 5.16 -28.08 2.30
C GLY A 251 5.35 -28.15 0.81
#